data_21227f04bad0893ad54f66ac4b2f1896
#
_entry.id   21227f04bad0893ad54f66ac4b2f1896
#
_cell.length_a   1.000
_cell.length_b   1.000
_cell.length_c   1.000
_cell.angle_alpha   90.00
_cell.angle_beta   90.00
_cell.angle_gamma   90.00
#
_symmetry.space_group_name_H-M   'P 1'
#
loop_
_entity.id
_entity.type
_entity.pdbx_description
1 polymer ?
#
loop_
_entity_poly.entity_id
_entity_poly.type
_entity_poly.pdbx_seq_one_letter_code
_entity_poly.pdbx_strand_id
1 'polypeptide(L)'
;MNKYNLRSIMSAAWRLYRSGTDSFSLALRIAWANEKARHAAQEAAGIIEETHTWAGWKKLGYEVRHQSKAIYQATITDPATKSGTRKTSYFGRSQVQPISA
;
A
#
# COMPACT_ATOMS: atom_id res chain seq x y z
N MET A 1 4.40 4.35 20.32
CA MET A 1 4.80 3.74 19.05
C MET A 1 3.79 4.08 17.96
N ASN A 2 4.27 4.51 16.81
CA ASN A 2 3.41 4.91 15.72
C ASN A 2 2.90 3.67 14.96
N LYS A 3 1.59 3.52 14.85
CA LYS A 3 1.02 2.38 14.12
C LYS A 3 1.06 2.57 12.61
N TYR A 4 1.45 3.75 12.13
CA TYR A 4 1.57 4.04 10.71
C TYR A 4 3.05 4.16 10.34
N ASN A 5 3.38 3.69 9.14
CA ASN A 5 4.74 3.75 8.63
C ASN A 5 5.00 5.12 8.00
N LEU A 6 5.65 6.02 8.73
CA LEU A 6 5.91 7.38 8.28
C LEU A 6 6.80 7.42 7.04
N ARG A 7 7.79 6.54 6.94
CA ARG A 7 8.67 6.48 5.76
C ARG A 7 7.88 6.14 4.51
N SER A 8 6.97 5.18 4.64
CA SER A 8 6.10 4.76 3.53
C SER A 8 5.18 5.90 3.10
N ILE A 9 4.62 6.63 4.07
CA ILE A 9 3.74 7.77 3.81
C ILE A 9 4.51 8.86 3.08
N MET A 10 5.71 9.19 3.54
CA MET A 10 6.55 10.22 2.90
C MET A 10 6.94 9.82 1.48
N SER A 11 7.32 8.55 1.26
CA SER A 11 7.64 8.06 -0.07
C SER A 11 6.46 8.16 -1.02
N ALA A 12 5.27 7.81 -0.54
CA ALA A 12 4.04 7.92 -1.34
C ALA A 12 3.72 9.36 -1.66
N ALA A 13 3.89 10.28 -0.68
CA ALA A 13 3.64 11.70 -0.89
C ALA A 13 4.57 12.28 -1.97
N TRP A 14 5.86 11.96 -1.92
CA TRP A 14 6.81 12.41 -2.95
C TRP A 14 6.45 11.87 -4.33
N ARG A 15 6.03 10.59 -4.39
CA ARG A 15 5.62 9.98 -5.66
C ARG A 15 4.41 10.70 -6.24
N LEU A 16 3.41 11.00 -5.41
CA LEU A 16 2.22 11.72 -5.83
C LEU A 16 2.56 13.14 -6.31
N TYR A 17 3.43 13.82 -5.59
CA TYR A 17 3.85 15.17 -5.94
C TYR A 17 4.57 15.18 -7.30
N ARG A 18 5.47 14.24 -7.54
CA ARG A 18 6.19 14.15 -8.81
C ARG A 18 5.28 13.78 -9.98
N SER A 19 4.18 13.09 -9.72
CA SER A 19 3.25 12.67 -10.77
C SER A 19 2.23 13.75 -11.14
N GLY A 20 2.30 14.94 -10.52
CA GLY A 20 1.48 16.07 -10.91
C GLY A 20 0.46 16.56 -9.90
N THR A 21 0.54 16.12 -8.65
CA THR A 21 -0.30 16.68 -7.58
C THR A 21 0.07 18.14 -7.38
N ASP A 22 -0.93 19.01 -7.24
CA ASP A 22 -0.76 20.47 -7.22
C ASP A 22 0.20 20.97 -6.15
N SER A 23 0.23 20.33 -4.98
CA SER A 23 1.13 20.73 -3.90
C SER A 23 1.59 19.51 -3.12
N PHE A 24 2.75 19.65 -2.46
CA PHE A 24 3.25 18.59 -1.58
C PHE A 24 2.32 18.39 -0.37
N SER A 25 1.72 19.47 0.14
CA SER A 25 0.74 19.38 1.23
C SER A 25 -0.43 18.47 0.86
N LEU A 26 -0.96 18.64 -0.36
CA LEU A 26 -2.06 17.81 -0.84
C LEU A 26 -1.60 16.38 -1.02
N ALA A 27 -0.41 16.16 -1.59
CA ALA A 27 0.16 14.83 -1.77
C ALA A 27 0.33 14.12 -0.42
N LEU A 28 0.81 14.84 0.59
CA LEU A 28 0.99 14.29 1.93
C LEU A 28 -0.35 13.91 2.56
N ARG A 29 -1.37 14.76 2.39
CA ARG A 29 -2.71 14.49 2.88
C ARG A 29 -3.30 13.22 2.27
N ILE A 30 -3.14 13.06 0.96
CA ILE A 30 -3.60 11.86 0.24
C ILE A 30 -2.86 10.63 0.75
N ALA A 31 -1.53 10.72 0.90
CA ALA A 31 -0.73 9.60 1.38
C ALA A 31 -1.14 9.17 2.79
N TRP A 32 -1.42 10.11 3.69
CA TRP A 32 -1.91 9.81 5.03
C TRP A 32 -3.29 9.13 4.99
N ALA A 33 -4.20 9.66 4.18
CA ALA A 33 -5.53 9.07 4.04
C ALA A 33 -5.45 7.64 3.51
N ASN A 34 -4.58 7.38 2.54
CA ASN A 34 -4.40 6.05 1.97
C ASN A 34 -3.83 5.07 3.01
N GLU A 35 -2.86 5.50 3.82
CA GLU A 35 -2.30 4.64 4.87
C GLU A 35 -3.36 4.32 5.93
N LYS A 36 -4.17 5.30 6.31
CA LYS A 36 -5.26 5.06 7.26
C LYS A 36 -6.30 4.09 6.70
N ALA A 37 -6.65 4.23 5.41
CA ALA A 37 -7.60 3.33 4.76
C ALA A 37 -7.04 1.90 4.70
N ARG A 38 -5.76 1.74 4.37
CA ARG A 38 -5.10 0.45 4.34
C ARG A 38 -5.12 -0.19 5.73
N HIS A 39 -4.74 0.59 6.75
CA HIS A 39 -4.68 0.09 8.12
C HIS A 39 -6.07 -0.33 8.61
N ALA A 40 -7.10 0.45 8.30
CA ALA A 40 -8.47 0.11 8.69
C ALA A 40 -8.93 -1.18 8.02
N ALA A 41 -8.58 -1.38 6.74
CA ALA A 41 -8.92 -2.60 6.01
C ALA A 41 -8.21 -3.81 6.62
N GLN A 42 -6.95 -3.64 7.02
CA GLN A 42 -6.18 -4.70 7.66
C GLN A 42 -6.81 -5.08 9.01
N GLU A 43 -7.17 -4.09 9.82
CA GLU A 43 -7.82 -4.33 11.11
C GLU A 43 -9.16 -5.02 10.94
N ALA A 44 -9.97 -4.58 9.97
CA ALA A 44 -11.27 -5.18 9.70
C ALA A 44 -11.14 -6.63 9.27
N ALA A 45 -10.06 -6.98 8.58
CA ALA A 45 -9.79 -8.35 8.16
C ALA A 45 -9.15 -9.21 9.26
N GLY A 46 -8.77 -8.59 10.40
CA GLY A 46 -8.12 -9.31 11.50
C GLY A 46 -6.70 -9.76 11.20
N ILE A 47 -6.01 -9.08 10.29
CA ILE A 47 -4.67 -9.46 9.85
C ILE A 47 -3.62 -8.76 10.71
N ILE A 48 -2.75 -9.54 11.35
CA ILE A 48 -1.70 -9.00 12.22
C ILE A 48 -0.30 -9.15 11.63
N GLU A 49 -0.14 -9.91 10.54
CA GLU A 49 1.16 -10.07 9.90
C GLU A 49 1.50 -8.90 9.00
N GLU A 50 2.77 -8.77 8.65
CA GLU A 50 3.21 -7.75 7.70
C GLU A 50 2.57 -7.99 6.34
N THR A 51 2.04 -6.94 5.72
CA THR A 51 1.40 -7.01 4.41
C THR A 51 1.94 -5.92 3.50
N HIS A 52 2.03 -6.24 2.21
CA HIS A 52 2.44 -5.30 1.18
C HIS A 52 1.71 -5.65 -0.11
N THR A 53 1.70 -4.72 -1.05
CA THR A 53 1.22 -5.01 -2.40
C THR A 53 2.21 -5.95 -3.10
N TRP A 54 1.81 -6.50 -4.24
CA TRP A 54 2.68 -7.34 -5.06
C TRP A 54 4.02 -6.63 -5.34
N ALA A 55 3.95 -5.38 -5.82
CA ALA A 55 5.13 -4.59 -6.12
C ALA A 55 5.96 -4.28 -4.86
N GLY A 56 5.28 -4.05 -3.73
CA GLY A 56 5.95 -3.82 -2.44
C GLY A 56 6.78 -5.01 -2.00
N TRP A 57 6.23 -6.22 -2.14
CA TRP A 57 6.96 -7.44 -1.80
C TRP A 57 8.17 -7.64 -2.73
N LYS A 58 8.00 -7.36 -4.03
CA LYS A 58 9.12 -7.47 -4.98
C LYS A 58 10.28 -6.56 -4.60
N LYS A 59 10.00 -5.34 -4.16
CA LYS A 59 11.04 -4.41 -3.71
C LYS A 59 11.81 -4.93 -2.51
N LEU A 60 11.17 -5.74 -1.68
CA LEU A 60 11.77 -6.34 -0.49
C LEU A 60 12.49 -7.66 -0.78
N GLY A 61 12.47 -8.12 -2.02
CA GLY A 61 13.12 -9.37 -2.41
C GLY A 61 12.24 -10.61 -2.26
N TYR A 62 10.94 -10.42 -2.25
CA TYR A 62 9.98 -11.52 -2.13
C TYR A 62 9.05 -11.57 -3.32
N GLU A 63 8.48 -12.73 -3.56
CA GLU A 63 7.44 -12.90 -4.56
C GLU A 63 6.22 -13.56 -3.93
N VAL A 64 5.04 -13.21 -4.42
CA VAL A 64 3.79 -13.82 -3.97
C VAL A 64 3.71 -15.23 -4.57
N ARG A 65 3.37 -16.21 -3.75
CA ARG A 65 3.24 -17.60 -4.18
C ARG A 65 2.14 -17.73 -5.23
N HIS A 66 2.37 -18.60 -6.19
CA HIS A 66 1.42 -18.84 -7.28
C HIS A 66 0.05 -19.19 -6.71
N GLN A 67 -1.01 -18.62 -7.31
CA GLN A 67 -2.40 -18.84 -6.94
C GLN A 67 -2.81 -18.25 -5.57
N SER A 68 -1.96 -17.46 -4.94
CA SER A 68 -2.34 -16.76 -3.71
C SER A 68 -3.35 -15.66 -4.01
N LYS A 69 -4.40 -15.57 -3.19
CA LYS A 69 -5.37 -14.50 -3.27
C LYS A 69 -5.01 -13.40 -2.28
N ALA A 70 -5.40 -12.17 -2.60
CA ALA A 70 -5.16 -11.05 -1.68
C ALA A 70 -5.76 -11.36 -0.31
N ILE A 71 -4.98 -11.09 0.75
CA ILE A 71 -5.42 -11.34 2.12
C ILE A 71 -6.43 -10.28 2.56
N TYR A 72 -6.32 -9.08 2.02
CA TYR A 72 -7.34 -8.04 2.12
C TYR A 72 -7.13 -7.02 0.99
N GLN A 73 -8.13 -6.16 0.78
CA GLN A 73 -8.07 -5.08 -0.20
C GLN A 73 -8.47 -3.77 0.47
N ALA A 74 -7.90 -2.67 0.00
CA ALA A 74 -8.25 -1.33 0.45
C ALA A 74 -8.54 -0.45 -0.74
N THR A 75 -9.52 0.45 -0.60
CA THR A 75 -9.81 1.47 -1.60
C THR A 75 -9.01 2.72 -1.22
N ILE A 76 -8.13 3.14 -2.11
CA ILE A 76 -7.26 4.29 -1.86
C ILE A 76 -7.56 5.40 -2.86
N THR A 77 -7.17 6.62 -2.51
CA THR A 77 -7.26 7.78 -3.40
C THR A 77 -6.12 7.72 -4.41
N ASP A 78 -6.48 7.79 -5.69
CA ASP A 78 -5.50 7.82 -6.77
C ASP A 78 -5.96 8.84 -7.82
N PRO A 79 -5.37 10.05 -7.82
CA PRO A 79 -5.79 11.11 -8.75
C PRO A 79 -5.60 10.76 -10.22
N ALA A 80 -4.77 9.75 -10.53
CA ALA A 80 -4.53 9.33 -11.91
C ALA A 80 -5.69 8.55 -12.51
N THR A 81 -6.63 8.07 -11.68
CA THR A 81 -7.81 7.34 -12.18
C THR A 81 -8.98 8.30 -12.41
N LYS A 82 -9.91 7.91 -13.28
CA LYS A 82 -11.09 8.74 -13.58
C LYS A 82 -11.98 8.93 -12.35
N SER A 83 -12.10 7.91 -11.53
CA SER A 83 -12.92 7.97 -10.31
C SER A 83 -12.21 8.63 -9.14
N GLY A 84 -10.90 8.87 -9.25
CA GLY A 84 -10.09 9.38 -8.15
C GLY A 84 -9.74 8.35 -7.10
N THR A 85 -10.13 7.10 -7.29
CA THR A 85 -9.86 6.01 -6.35
C THR A 85 -9.51 4.73 -7.10
N ARG A 86 -8.85 3.79 -6.41
CA ARG A 86 -8.65 2.44 -6.93
C ARG A 86 -8.54 1.45 -5.79
N LYS A 87 -8.88 0.20 -6.08
CA LYS A 87 -8.70 -0.91 -5.15
C LYS A 87 -7.28 -1.43 -5.24
N THR A 88 -6.67 -1.63 -4.08
CA THR A 88 -5.33 -2.18 -3.98
C THR A 88 -5.38 -3.48 -3.21
N SER A 89 -4.75 -4.52 -3.75
CA SER A 89 -4.69 -5.84 -3.12
C SER A 89 -3.40 -5.97 -2.32
N TYR A 90 -3.51 -6.58 -1.14
CA TYR A 90 -2.38 -6.79 -0.24
C TYR A 90 -2.20 -8.26 0.04
N PHE A 91 -0.94 -8.67 0.19
CA PHE A 91 -0.55 -10.06 0.45
C PHE A 91 0.24 -10.10 1.74
N GLY A 92 0.01 -11.13 2.53
CA GLY A 92 0.66 -11.31 3.82
C GLY A 92 2.00 -12.02 3.72
N ARG A 93 2.81 -11.88 4.76
CA ARG A 93 4.13 -12.54 4.83
C ARG A 93 4.02 -14.06 4.63
N SER A 94 2.92 -14.66 5.09
CA SER A 94 2.69 -16.09 4.93
C SER A 94 2.42 -16.51 3.48
N GLN A 95 2.14 -15.55 2.60
CA GLN A 95 1.81 -15.81 1.19
C GLN A 95 2.98 -15.57 0.25
N VAL A 96 4.13 -15.19 0.77
CA VAL A 96 5.30 -14.83 -0.05
C VAL A 96 6.48 -15.73 0.27
N GLN A 97 7.42 -15.79 -0.67
CA GLN A 97 8.66 -16.53 -0.55
C GLN A 97 9.80 -15.71 -1.13
N PRO A 98 11.05 -15.93 -0.69
CA PRO A 98 12.18 -15.20 -1.27
C PRO A 98 12.29 -15.48 -2.76
N ILE A 99 12.63 -14.43 -3.53
CA ILE A 99 12.85 -14.59 -4.96
C ILE A 99 14.14 -15.39 -5.17
N SER A 100 14.03 -16.47 -5.93
CA SER A 100 15.20 -17.29 -6.27
C SER A 100 16.10 -16.54 -7.23
N ALA A 101 17.39 -16.50 -6.93
CA ALA A 101 18.34 -15.87 -7.81
C ALA A 101 18.60 -16.75 -9.03
#